data_6961f3405394541437177bddf006a342
#
_entry.id   6961f3405394541437177bddf006a342
#
_cell.length_a   1.000
_cell.length_b   1.000
_cell.length_c   1.000
_cell.angle_alpha   90.00
_cell.angle_beta   90.00
_cell.angle_gamma   90.00
#
_symmetry.space_group_name_H-M   'P 1'
#
loop_
_entity.id
_entity.type
_entity.pdbx_description
1 polymer ?
#
loop_
_entity_poly.entity_id
_entity_poly.type
_entity_poly.pdbx_seq_one_letter_code
_entity_poly.pdbx_strand_id
1 'polypeptide(L)'
;MIYLDNAATTLVKPQCVIDAVVAAMGTMGNAGRGAHGNALSSARVIYDTRCKLAALFGCTNPENVIFTCNSTEALNIALNGIFEPGDHVISTDLEHNSVLRPLYRLEKEGVISLDFVPADKQGRPDYAAFENLMKPNTRAIVCTHASNLTGNMIDIARVGKIAREHGALFVVDASQTAGAVPIDMEAMNVDILCFTGHKGLMAPQGTGGLCIREGIEIRPFKVGGSGVHSYEKEQPADYPTRLEAGTLNGHGIAGLSAALDYLNEVGIEAIRDHEMALMTRFYEGVKNIEGITIYGDFESERTAVVTLNIHDFDSSAVSDELAEYYDIATRPGAHCAPRMHMALGTEEQGAVRFSFAWFNTTEDVDAAIAAVKEMAEE
;
A
#
# COMPACT_ATOMS: atom_id res chain seq x y z
N MET A 1 -11.40 10.53 21.08
CA MET A 1 -10.54 10.83 19.90
C MET A 1 -11.14 10.17 18.67
N ILE A 2 -11.49 10.96 17.69
CA ILE A 2 -11.93 10.52 16.37
C ILE A 2 -10.69 10.34 15.50
N TYR A 3 -10.45 9.12 15.01
CA TYR A 3 -9.23 8.81 14.26
C TYR A 3 -9.52 8.73 12.76
N LEU A 4 -9.03 9.70 12.00
CA LEU A 4 -9.20 9.83 10.54
C LEU A 4 -7.86 9.85 9.79
N ASP A 5 -6.81 9.21 10.33
CA ASP A 5 -5.52 9.00 9.65
C ASP A 5 -5.27 7.52 9.28
N ASN A 6 -6.32 6.80 8.90
CA ASN A 6 -6.25 5.37 8.58
C ASN A 6 -5.39 5.05 7.35
N ALA A 7 -5.24 5.97 6.40
CA ALA A 7 -4.35 5.79 5.26
C ALA A 7 -2.85 5.80 5.63
N ALA A 8 -2.49 6.28 6.83
CA ALA A 8 -1.16 6.09 7.40
C ALA A 8 -1.04 4.71 8.07
N THR A 9 -1.99 4.37 8.94
CA THR A 9 -2.13 3.05 9.59
C THR A 9 -3.54 2.96 10.17
N THR A 10 -4.22 1.83 10.09
CA THR A 10 -5.46 1.65 10.85
C THR A 10 -5.15 1.58 12.34
N LEU A 11 -5.84 2.38 13.16
CA LEU A 11 -5.63 2.38 14.61
C LEU A 11 -6.29 1.15 15.25
N VAL A 12 -7.57 0.97 14.99
CA VAL A 12 -8.36 -0.13 15.55
C VAL A 12 -8.09 -1.40 14.77
N LYS A 13 -7.83 -2.49 15.49
CA LYS A 13 -7.66 -3.83 14.93
C LYS A 13 -8.81 -4.73 15.40
N PRO A 14 -9.28 -5.67 14.56
CA PRO A 14 -10.20 -6.70 15.03
C PRO A 14 -9.65 -7.43 16.26
N GLN A 15 -10.50 -7.77 17.22
CA GLN A 15 -10.06 -8.42 18.46
C GLN A 15 -9.35 -9.76 18.19
N CYS A 16 -9.80 -10.52 17.18
CA CYS A 16 -9.17 -11.76 16.76
C CYS A 16 -7.70 -11.58 16.33
N VAL A 17 -7.32 -10.42 15.78
CA VAL A 17 -5.94 -10.09 15.41
C VAL A 17 -5.08 -9.91 16.66
N ILE A 18 -5.59 -9.19 17.66
CA ILE A 18 -4.90 -8.95 18.92
C ILE A 18 -4.68 -10.29 19.65
N ASP A 19 -5.74 -11.09 19.74
CA ASP A 19 -5.71 -12.39 20.42
C ASP A 19 -4.74 -13.37 19.75
N ALA A 20 -4.70 -13.37 18.40
CA ALA A 20 -3.76 -14.20 17.63
C ALA A 20 -2.31 -13.82 17.90
N VAL A 21 -1.98 -12.53 17.95
CA VAL A 21 -0.62 -12.05 18.26
C VAL A 21 -0.22 -12.46 19.69
N VAL A 22 -1.09 -12.23 20.66
CA VAL A 22 -0.83 -12.59 22.07
C VAL A 22 -0.62 -14.10 22.23
N ALA A 23 -1.48 -14.92 21.61
CA ALA A 23 -1.35 -16.37 21.62
C ALA A 23 -0.03 -16.82 20.95
N ALA A 24 0.32 -16.23 19.81
CA ALA A 24 1.53 -16.54 19.08
C ALA A 24 2.80 -16.25 19.89
N MET A 25 2.84 -15.17 20.68
CA MET A 25 3.97 -14.82 21.52
C MET A 25 4.30 -15.89 22.59
N GLY A 26 3.30 -16.66 23.03
CA GLY A 26 3.48 -17.73 24.00
C GLY A 26 3.66 -19.13 23.40
N THR A 27 3.37 -19.33 22.11
CA THR A 27 3.29 -20.67 21.51
C THR A 27 4.16 -20.88 20.27
N MET A 28 4.51 -19.82 19.54
CA MET A 28 5.30 -19.95 18.31
C MET A 28 6.78 -20.15 18.61
N GLY A 29 7.34 -21.24 18.05
CA GLY A 29 8.76 -21.50 17.97
C GLY A 29 9.34 -21.03 16.62
N ASN A 30 10.64 -21.29 16.40
CA ASN A 30 11.27 -21.05 15.12
C ASN A 30 10.71 -22.00 14.04
N ALA A 31 10.03 -21.45 13.05
CA ALA A 31 9.40 -22.21 11.97
C ALA A 31 10.41 -22.89 11.01
N GLY A 32 11.68 -22.46 11.02
CA GLY A 32 12.62 -22.85 9.99
C GLY A 32 13.16 -24.27 10.06
N ARG A 33 13.18 -24.97 11.23
CA ARG A 33 13.88 -26.26 11.35
C ARG A 33 13.54 -27.15 12.54
N GLY A 34 12.66 -26.75 13.43
CA GLY A 34 12.32 -27.59 14.57
C GLY A 34 11.45 -28.76 14.14
N ALA A 35 11.82 -29.98 14.54
CA ALA A 35 10.95 -31.15 14.41
C ALA A 35 9.95 -31.25 15.59
N HIS A 36 9.98 -30.33 16.55
CA HIS A 36 9.06 -30.29 17.68
C HIS A 36 7.74 -29.58 17.35
N GLY A 37 6.68 -29.89 18.11
CA GLY A 37 5.32 -29.44 17.83
C GLY A 37 5.16 -27.94 17.59
N ASN A 38 5.83 -27.09 18.42
CA ASN A 38 5.75 -25.64 18.28
C ASN A 38 6.36 -25.13 16.96
N ALA A 39 7.48 -25.71 16.51
CA ALA A 39 8.09 -25.32 15.24
C ALA A 39 7.21 -25.71 14.04
N LEU A 40 6.65 -26.92 14.06
CA LEU A 40 5.73 -27.40 13.02
C LEU A 40 4.44 -26.59 12.99
N SER A 41 3.88 -26.25 14.15
CA SER A 41 2.70 -25.36 14.24
C SER A 41 2.99 -23.99 13.68
N SER A 42 4.14 -23.40 14.01
CA SER A 42 4.58 -22.10 13.47
C SER A 42 4.74 -22.13 11.94
N ALA A 43 5.36 -23.18 11.41
CA ALA A 43 5.52 -23.35 9.97
C ALA A 43 4.17 -23.44 9.25
N ARG A 44 3.19 -24.13 9.84
CA ARG A 44 1.83 -24.22 9.30
C ARG A 44 1.15 -22.85 9.26
N VAL A 45 1.18 -22.10 10.36
CA VAL A 45 0.57 -20.75 10.40
C VAL A 45 1.17 -19.85 9.32
N ILE A 46 2.50 -19.87 9.14
CA ILE A 46 3.17 -19.08 8.11
C ILE A 46 2.74 -19.54 6.71
N TYR A 47 2.71 -20.82 6.45
CA TYR A 47 2.30 -21.37 5.14
C TYR A 47 0.81 -21.12 4.85
N ASP A 48 -0.08 -21.34 5.83
CA ASP A 48 -1.50 -21.06 5.70
C ASP A 48 -1.76 -19.58 5.39
N THR A 49 -0.97 -18.67 6.02
CA THR A 49 -1.07 -17.23 5.73
C THR A 49 -0.65 -16.91 4.29
N ARG A 50 0.39 -17.59 3.75
CA ARG A 50 0.74 -17.46 2.33
C ARG A 50 -0.40 -17.92 1.42
N CYS A 51 -1.04 -19.06 1.73
CA CYS A 51 -2.19 -19.55 0.98
C CYS A 51 -3.35 -18.54 0.99
N LYS A 52 -3.65 -17.92 2.14
CA LYS A 52 -4.69 -16.91 2.26
C LYS A 52 -4.37 -15.66 1.42
N LEU A 53 -3.13 -15.16 1.48
CA LEU A 53 -2.69 -14.02 0.66
C LEU A 53 -2.70 -14.35 -0.83
N ALA A 54 -2.25 -15.55 -1.20
CA ALA A 54 -2.29 -16.00 -2.58
C ALA A 54 -3.72 -16.04 -3.11
N ALA A 55 -4.66 -16.56 -2.33
CA ALA A 55 -6.08 -16.57 -2.68
C ALA A 55 -6.67 -15.15 -2.77
N LEU A 56 -6.29 -14.26 -1.83
CA LEU A 56 -6.76 -12.88 -1.79
C LEU A 56 -6.38 -12.07 -3.03
N PHE A 57 -5.18 -12.27 -3.55
CA PHE A 57 -4.61 -11.48 -4.64
C PHE A 57 -4.58 -12.22 -5.99
N GLY A 58 -5.10 -13.44 -6.08
CA GLY A 58 -5.05 -14.23 -7.31
C GLY A 58 -3.62 -14.68 -7.68
N CYS A 59 -2.74 -14.90 -6.70
CA CYS A 59 -1.41 -15.45 -6.91
C CYS A 59 -1.51 -16.98 -6.99
N THR A 60 -1.09 -17.58 -8.10
CA THR A 60 -1.29 -19.02 -8.36
C THR A 60 -0.47 -19.94 -7.45
N ASN A 61 0.70 -19.49 -7.00
CA ASN A 61 1.60 -20.28 -6.16
C ASN A 61 1.85 -19.58 -4.80
N PRO A 62 1.40 -20.15 -3.67
CA PRO A 62 1.66 -19.58 -2.34
C PRO A 62 3.15 -19.40 -2.01
N GLU A 63 4.06 -20.18 -2.60
CA GLU A 63 5.50 -20.02 -2.39
C GLU A 63 6.05 -18.73 -3.00
N ASN A 64 5.32 -18.13 -3.94
CA ASN A 64 5.63 -16.84 -4.55
C ASN A 64 5.10 -15.63 -3.73
N VAL A 65 4.50 -15.88 -2.57
CA VAL A 65 4.13 -14.86 -1.60
C VAL A 65 5.30 -14.70 -0.62
N ILE A 66 5.96 -13.56 -0.61
CA ILE A 66 7.15 -13.28 0.20
C ILE A 66 6.77 -12.34 1.34
N PHE A 67 7.08 -12.68 2.57
CA PHE A 67 6.86 -11.81 3.72
C PHE A 67 7.96 -10.76 3.87
N THR A 68 7.54 -9.57 4.21
CA THR A 68 8.40 -8.43 4.54
C THR A 68 7.86 -7.69 5.76
N CYS A 69 8.62 -6.76 6.30
CA CYS A 69 8.12 -5.96 7.44
C CYS A 69 7.13 -4.85 7.01
N ASN A 70 7.07 -4.50 5.74
CA ASN A 70 6.15 -3.51 5.16
C ASN A 70 6.31 -3.46 3.64
N SER A 71 5.44 -2.68 2.96
CA SER A 71 5.52 -2.48 1.50
C SER A 71 6.80 -1.78 1.05
N THR A 72 7.39 -0.91 1.87
CA THR A 72 8.66 -0.26 1.52
C THR A 72 9.78 -1.28 1.33
N GLU A 73 9.87 -2.29 2.21
CA GLU A 73 10.81 -3.39 2.04
C GLU A 73 10.47 -4.25 0.83
N ALA A 74 9.18 -4.57 0.62
CA ALA A 74 8.71 -5.32 -0.54
C ALA A 74 9.11 -4.63 -1.86
N LEU A 75 8.86 -3.32 -1.97
CA LEU A 75 9.25 -2.50 -3.12
C LEU A 75 10.77 -2.45 -3.31
N ASN A 76 11.56 -2.33 -2.24
CA ASN A 76 13.01 -2.40 -2.34
C ASN A 76 13.50 -3.76 -2.84
N ILE A 77 12.91 -4.87 -2.39
CA ILE A 77 13.23 -6.22 -2.89
C ILE A 77 12.89 -6.31 -4.37
N ALA A 78 11.68 -5.93 -4.77
CA ALA A 78 11.25 -5.97 -6.16
C ALA A 78 12.17 -5.12 -7.07
N LEU A 79 12.26 -3.81 -6.78
CA LEU A 79 12.94 -2.85 -7.65
C LEU A 79 14.45 -3.08 -7.75
N ASN A 80 15.12 -3.50 -6.67
CA ASN A 80 16.54 -3.82 -6.75
C ASN A 80 16.82 -5.19 -7.37
N GLY A 81 15.82 -6.06 -7.44
CA GLY A 81 15.99 -7.44 -7.93
C GLY A 81 15.66 -7.64 -9.41
N ILE A 82 14.92 -6.74 -10.07
CA ILE A 82 14.45 -6.93 -11.44
C ILE A 82 15.20 -6.13 -12.51
N PHE A 83 15.93 -5.07 -12.13
CA PHE A 83 16.60 -4.17 -13.09
C PHE A 83 18.04 -4.55 -13.34
N GLU A 84 18.47 -4.33 -14.59
CA GLU A 84 19.84 -4.44 -15.07
C GLU A 84 20.33 -3.10 -15.63
N PRO A 85 21.65 -2.90 -15.70
CA PRO A 85 22.20 -1.68 -16.30
C PRO A 85 21.69 -1.43 -17.71
N GLY A 86 21.14 -0.25 -17.94
CA GLY A 86 20.59 0.16 -19.23
C GLY A 86 19.08 -0.03 -19.36
N ASP A 87 18.42 -0.56 -18.37
CA ASP A 87 16.95 -0.68 -18.35
C ASP A 87 16.26 0.69 -18.28
N HIS A 88 15.05 0.75 -18.83
CA HIS A 88 14.17 1.90 -18.72
C HIS A 88 12.94 1.53 -17.86
N VAL A 89 12.47 2.49 -17.07
CA VAL A 89 11.32 2.35 -16.16
C VAL A 89 10.34 3.49 -16.38
N ILE A 90 9.06 3.16 -16.42
CA ILE A 90 7.97 4.12 -16.38
C ILE A 90 7.32 4.07 -15.00
N SER A 91 7.16 5.22 -14.36
CA SER A 91 6.44 5.36 -13.09
C SER A 91 5.41 6.49 -13.20
N THR A 92 4.79 6.95 -12.09
CA THR A 92 3.73 7.97 -12.16
C THR A 92 3.94 9.11 -11.17
N ASP A 93 3.22 10.22 -11.38
CA ASP A 93 3.17 11.31 -10.40
C ASP A 93 2.37 10.96 -9.14
N LEU A 94 1.66 9.84 -9.12
CA LEU A 94 0.85 9.41 -7.99
C LEU A 94 1.65 8.68 -6.89
N GLU A 95 2.94 8.44 -7.13
CA GLU A 95 3.75 7.54 -6.32
C GLU A 95 4.07 8.06 -4.91
N HIS A 96 4.07 7.12 -3.98
CA HIS A 96 4.66 7.31 -2.66
C HIS A 96 6.20 7.26 -2.72
N ASN A 97 6.88 7.90 -1.77
CA ASN A 97 8.35 7.86 -1.64
C ASN A 97 8.92 6.44 -1.53
N SER A 98 8.13 5.44 -1.15
CA SER A 98 8.57 4.03 -1.13
C SER A 98 8.85 3.46 -2.52
N VAL A 99 8.25 4.04 -3.57
CA VAL A 99 8.54 3.78 -4.98
C VAL A 99 9.59 4.76 -5.50
N LEU A 100 9.37 6.07 -5.28
CA LEU A 100 10.21 7.12 -5.86
C LEU A 100 11.67 7.04 -5.44
N ARG A 101 11.94 6.88 -4.14
CA ARG A 101 13.31 6.90 -3.63
C ARG A 101 14.17 5.73 -4.10
N PRO A 102 13.70 4.48 -4.15
CA PRO A 102 14.45 3.39 -4.78
C PRO A 102 14.71 3.64 -6.27
N LEU A 103 13.72 4.13 -7.04
CA LEU A 103 13.88 4.42 -8.46
C LEU A 103 14.89 5.56 -8.69
N TYR A 104 14.78 6.67 -7.95
CA TYR A 104 15.77 7.76 -8.03
C TYR A 104 17.19 7.32 -7.65
N ARG A 105 17.31 6.39 -6.70
CA ARG A 105 18.63 5.84 -6.36
C ARG A 105 19.20 5.05 -7.53
N LEU A 106 18.43 4.16 -8.14
CA LEU A 106 18.86 3.36 -9.29
C LEU A 106 19.19 4.23 -10.51
N GLU A 107 18.42 5.29 -10.75
CA GLU A 107 18.70 6.29 -11.78
C GLU A 107 20.02 7.03 -11.51
N LYS A 108 20.20 7.53 -10.28
CA LYS A 108 21.45 8.21 -9.86
C LYS A 108 22.67 7.31 -9.95
N GLU A 109 22.52 6.01 -9.70
CA GLU A 109 23.58 5.00 -9.84
C GLU A 109 23.82 4.60 -11.30
N GLY A 110 23.02 5.11 -12.24
CA GLY A 110 23.13 4.82 -13.69
C GLY A 110 22.68 3.41 -14.07
N VAL A 111 21.89 2.75 -13.21
CA VAL A 111 21.33 1.42 -13.51
C VAL A 111 20.14 1.54 -14.46
N ILE A 112 19.25 2.51 -14.24
CA ILE A 112 18.05 2.71 -15.04
C ILE A 112 17.98 4.12 -15.61
N SER A 113 17.16 4.29 -16.66
CA SER A 113 16.55 5.57 -17.04
C SER A 113 15.09 5.59 -16.61
N LEU A 114 14.55 6.75 -16.21
CA LEU A 114 13.26 6.86 -15.55
C LEU A 114 12.40 7.95 -16.20
N ASP A 115 11.18 7.60 -16.59
CA ASP A 115 10.16 8.53 -17.04
C ASP A 115 8.91 8.44 -16.17
N PHE A 116 8.16 9.55 -16.08
CA PHE A 116 6.95 9.62 -15.27
C PHE A 116 5.73 9.96 -16.12
N VAL A 117 4.67 9.20 -15.92
CA VAL A 117 3.32 9.54 -16.42
C VAL A 117 2.81 10.72 -15.58
N PRO A 118 2.50 11.86 -16.22
CA PRO A 118 2.04 13.05 -15.51
C PRO A 118 0.63 12.88 -14.97
N ALA A 119 0.33 13.60 -13.89
CA ALA A 119 -1.02 13.78 -13.38
C ALA A 119 -1.52 15.20 -13.64
N ASP A 120 -2.83 15.35 -13.85
CA ASP A 120 -3.48 16.64 -13.95
C ASP A 120 -3.76 17.28 -12.57
N LYS A 121 -4.38 18.45 -12.58
CA LYS A 121 -4.76 19.20 -11.36
C LYS A 121 -5.81 18.51 -10.47
N GLN A 122 -6.43 17.45 -10.97
CA GLN A 122 -7.34 16.59 -10.21
C GLN A 122 -6.66 15.27 -9.78
N GLY A 123 -5.36 15.13 -10.06
CA GLY A 123 -4.57 13.95 -9.71
C GLY A 123 -4.88 12.73 -10.60
N ARG A 124 -5.43 12.93 -11.81
CA ARG A 124 -5.72 11.86 -12.77
C ARG A 124 -4.49 11.60 -13.63
N PRO A 125 -4.03 10.34 -13.79
CA PRO A 125 -2.91 10.04 -14.68
C PRO A 125 -3.28 10.19 -16.15
N ASP A 126 -2.33 10.64 -16.97
CA ASP A 126 -2.46 10.58 -18.42
C ASP A 126 -2.24 9.16 -18.93
N TYR A 127 -3.31 8.41 -19.15
CA TYR A 127 -3.21 7.04 -19.64
C TYR A 127 -2.54 6.90 -21.03
N ALA A 128 -2.59 7.92 -21.90
CA ALA A 128 -1.90 7.86 -23.17
C ALA A 128 -0.36 7.93 -23.00
N ALA A 129 0.10 8.56 -21.93
CA ALA A 129 1.53 8.65 -21.64
C ALA A 129 2.15 7.29 -21.32
N PHE A 130 1.39 6.32 -20.75
CA PHE A 130 1.93 4.98 -20.53
C PHE A 130 2.43 4.33 -21.83
N GLU A 131 1.70 4.46 -22.93
CA GLU A 131 2.12 3.94 -24.23
C GLU A 131 3.21 4.82 -24.87
N ASN A 132 3.03 6.15 -24.82
CA ASN A 132 3.93 7.09 -25.48
C ASN A 132 5.34 7.12 -24.90
N LEU A 133 5.51 6.76 -23.61
CA LEU A 133 6.79 6.67 -22.92
C LEU A 133 7.50 5.34 -23.11
N MET A 134 6.84 4.33 -23.73
CA MET A 134 7.47 3.02 -23.96
C MET A 134 8.67 3.12 -24.90
N LYS A 135 9.76 2.48 -24.51
CA LYS A 135 11.03 2.39 -25.25
C LYS A 135 11.36 0.91 -25.48
N PRO A 136 12.21 0.59 -26.46
CA PRO A 136 12.64 -0.81 -26.70
C PRO A 136 13.29 -1.49 -25.49
N ASN A 137 13.87 -0.70 -24.58
CA ASN A 137 14.52 -1.17 -23.35
C ASN A 137 13.65 -0.93 -22.10
N THR A 138 12.34 -0.64 -22.24
CA THR A 138 11.46 -0.53 -21.09
C THR A 138 11.33 -1.89 -20.43
N ARG A 139 11.89 -2.01 -19.24
CA ARG A 139 11.88 -3.24 -18.43
C ARG A 139 10.62 -3.37 -17.60
N ALA A 140 10.13 -2.26 -17.04
CA ALA A 140 8.96 -2.31 -16.17
C ALA A 140 8.14 -1.01 -16.20
N ILE A 141 6.84 -1.15 -15.94
CA ILE A 141 5.98 -0.09 -15.41
C ILE A 141 5.83 -0.33 -13.91
N VAL A 142 6.02 0.71 -13.11
CA VAL A 142 5.90 0.67 -11.64
C VAL A 142 4.90 1.73 -11.23
N CYS A 143 3.75 1.35 -10.68
CA CYS A 143 2.78 2.34 -10.21
C CYS A 143 2.06 1.94 -8.93
N THR A 144 1.62 2.94 -8.17
CA THR A 144 0.67 2.73 -7.09
C THR A 144 -0.72 2.38 -7.65
N HIS A 145 -1.47 1.53 -6.95
CA HIS A 145 -2.87 1.27 -7.32
C HIS A 145 -3.78 2.43 -6.91
N ALA A 146 -3.46 3.12 -5.81
CA ALA A 146 -4.18 4.33 -5.41
C ALA A 146 -3.24 5.34 -4.74
N SER A 147 -3.45 6.62 -5.05
CA SER A 147 -2.74 7.72 -4.40
C SER A 147 -3.08 7.77 -2.91
N ASN A 148 -2.07 7.76 -2.07
CA ASN A 148 -2.24 7.93 -0.63
C ASN A 148 -2.59 9.38 -0.24
N LEU A 149 -2.54 10.32 -1.17
CA LEU A 149 -2.89 11.72 -0.98
C LEU A 149 -4.32 12.00 -1.46
N THR A 150 -4.62 11.75 -2.73
CA THR A 150 -5.92 12.08 -3.31
C THR A 150 -6.97 10.98 -3.19
N GLY A 151 -6.54 9.75 -2.94
CA GLY A 151 -7.42 8.57 -3.00
C GLY A 151 -7.72 8.08 -4.42
N ASN A 152 -7.35 8.83 -5.47
CA ASN A 152 -7.57 8.43 -6.86
C ASN A 152 -6.93 7.09 -7.16
N MET A 153 -7.65 6.22 -7.84
CA MET A 153 -7.16 4.92 -8.28
C MET A 153 -6.66 4.95 -9.72
N ILE A 154 -5.64 4.15 -10.00
CA ILE A 154 -5.18 3.86 -11.35
C ILE A 154 -5.89 2.58 -11.81
N ASP A 155 -6.42 2.59 -13.03
CA ASP A 155 -6.92 1.38 -13.71
C ASP A 155 -5.72 0.47 -14.02
N ILE A 156 -5.34 -0.35 -13.02
CA ILE A 156 -4.19 -1.25 -13.13
C ILE A 156 -4.43 -2.39 -14.14
N ALA A 157 -5.68 -2.76 -14.43
CA ALA A 157 -5.98 -3.73 -15.48
C ALA A 157 -5.63 -3.17 -16.87
N ARG A 158 -5.95 -1.90 -17.11
CA ARG A 158 -5.55 -1.18 -18.34
C ARG A 158 -4.03 -1.04 -18.46
N VAL A 159 -3.36 -0.62 -17.39
CA VAL A 159 -1.90 -0.46 -17.39
C VAL A 159 -1.19 -1.81 -17.51
N GLY A 160 -1.68 -2.85 -16.84
CA GLY A 160 -1.16 -4.21 -16.95
C GLY A 160 -1.27 -4.79 -18.37
N LYS A 161 -2.35 -4.46 -19.08
CA LYS A 161 -2.49 -4.80 -20.50
C LYS A 161 -1.43 -4.13 -21.34
N ILE A 162 -1.20 -2.83 -21.15
CA ILE A 162 -0.14 -2.08 -21.86
C ILE A 162 1.23 -2.71 -21.59
N ALA A 163 1.57 -2.96 -20.33
CA ALA A 163 2.83 -3.61 -19.95
C ALA A 163 3.01 -4.95 -20.66
N ARG A 164 1.96 -5.81 -20.65
CA ARG A 164 1.96 -7.13 -21.28
C ARG A 164 2.16 -7.07 -22.81
N GLU A 165 1.48 -6.12 -23.50
CA GLU A 165 1.59 -5.94 -24.95
C GLU A 165 3.00 -5.51 -25.39
N HIS A 166 3.72 -4.82 -24.52
CA HIS A 166 5.10 -4.38 -24.76
C HIS A 166 6.18 -5.29 -24.15
N GLY A 167 5.80 -6.39 -23.51
CA GLY A 167 6.74 -7.31 -22.86
C GLY A 167 7.46 -6.75 -21.63
N ALA A 168 6.93 -5.68 -21.05
CA ALA A 168 7.43 -5.08 -19.83
C ALA A 168 6.80 -5.75 -18.58
N LEU A 169 7.52 -5.77 -17.47
CA LEU A 169 6.98 -6.19 -16.18
C LEU A 169 6.03 -5.13 -15.63
N PHE A 170 5.03 -5.56 -14.87
CA PHE A 170 4.13 -4.65 -14.17
C PHE A 170 4.23 -4.85 -12.65
N VAL A 171 4.73 -3.82 -11.96
CA VAL A 171 4.90 -3.78 -10.50
C VAL A 171 3.89 -2.82 -9.91
N VAL A 172 3.09 -3.28 -8.96
CA VAL A 172 2.03 -2.50 -8.33
C VAL A 172 2.29 -2.32 -6.83
N ASP A 173 2.27 -1.08 -6.35
CA ASP A 173 2.16 -0.75 -4.93
C ASP A 173 0.69 -0.73 -4.51
N ALA A 174 0.23 -1.79 -3.85
CA ALA A 174 -1.12 -1.93 -3.35
C ALA A 174 -1.29 -1.48 -1.88
N SER A 175 -0.39 -0.64 -1.36
CA SER A 175 -0.40 -0.23 0.05
C SER A 175 -1.69 0.45 0.50
N GLN A 176 -2.42 1.09 -0.41
CA GLN A 176 -3.69 1.77 -0.10
C GLN A 176 -4.93 0.94 -0.46
N THR A 177 -4.75 -0.17 -1.18
CA THR A 177 -5.87 -0.93 -1.75
C THR A 177 -5.94 -2.37 -1.25
N ALA A 178 -4.82 -2.94 -0.78
CA ALA A 178 -4.81 -4.28 -0.19
C ALA A 178 -5.75 -4.35 1.03
N GLY A 179 -6.79 -5.19 0.92
CA GLY A 179 -7.84 -5.34 1.94
C GLY A 179 -8.99 -4.34 1.87
N ALA A 180 -8.91 -3.31 0.99
CA ALA A 180 -9.94 -2.30 0.79
C ALA A 180 -10.56 -2.35 -0.61
N VAL A 181 -9.87 -2.94 -1.58
CA VAL A 181 -10.32 -3.08 -2.97
C VAL A 181 -9.98 -4.48 -3.45
N PRO A 182 -10.86 -5.18 -4.16
CA PRO A 182 -10.55 -6.45 -4.80
C PRO A 182 -9.40 -6.32 -5.81
N ILE A 183 -8.42 -7.21 -5.73
CA ILE A 183 -7.28 -7.27 -6.66
C ILE A 183 -7.11 -8.71 -7.12
N ASP A 184 -7.06 -8.92 -8.43
CA ASP A 184 -6.71 -10.19 -9.05
C ASP A 184 -5.50 -9.97 -9.97
N MET A 185 -4.33 -10.41 -9.52
CA MET A 185 -3.07 -10.24 -10.23
C MET A 185 -3.08 -10.84 -11.63
N GLU A 186 -3.72 -12.01 -11.80
CA GLU A 186 -3.76 -12.69 -13.08
C GLU A 186 -4.66 -11.94 -14.08
N ALA A 187 -5.89 -11.62 -13.66
CA ALA A 187 -6.85 -10.89 -14.49
C ALA A 187 -6.36 -9.47 -14.85
N MET A 188 -5.63 -8.83 -13.94
CA MET A 188 -5.10 -7.47 -14.11
C MET A 188 -3.69 -7.42 -14.71
N ASN A 189 -3.10 -8.57 -15.08
CA ASN A 189 -1.74 -8.70 -15.62
C ASN A 189 -0.64 -8.12 -14.73
N VAL A 190 -0.78 -8.19 -13.41
CA VAL A 190 0.22 -7.75 -12.45
C VAL A 190 1.29 -8.83 -12.29
N ASP A 191 2.55 -8.47 -12.42
CA ASP A 191 3.68 -9.38 -12.27
C ASP A 191 4.21 -9.43 -10.84
N ILE A 192 4.22 -8.27 -10.18
CA ILE A 192 4.66 -8.14 -8.79
C ILE A 192 3.70 -7.20 -8.07
N LEU A 193 3.04 -7.67 -7.02
CA LEU A 193 2.15 -6.90 -6.16
C LEU A 193 2.80 -6.71 -4.80
N CYS A 194 3.08 -5.47 -4.39
CA CYS A 194 3.64 -5.13 -3.08
C CYS A 194 2.53 -4.62 -2.15
N PHE A 195 2.50 -5.08 -0.89
CA PHE A 195 1.46 -4.72 0.07
C PHE A 195 1.99 -4.51 1.48
N THR A 196 1.21 -3.85 2.33
CA THR A 196 1.47 -3.70 3.77
C THR A 196 0.29 -4.22 4.59
N GLY A 197 0.57 -4.85 5.74
CA GLY A 197 -0.48 -5.45 6.57
C GLY A 197 -1.24 -4.45 7.44
N HIS A 198 -0.61 -3.34 7.85
CA HIS A 198 -1.12 -2.47 8.91
C HIS A 198 -2.16 -1.42 8.47
N LYS A 199 -2.54 -1.39 7.19
CA LYS A 199 -3.59 -0.51 6.63
C LYS A 199 -4.88 -1.30 6.39
N GLY A 200 -5.42 -1.33 5.19
CA GLY A 200 -6.68 -2.01 4.85
C GLY A 200 -6.73 -3.51 5.20
N LEU A 201 -5.59 -4.20 5.28
CA LEU A 201 -5.54 -5.58 5.79
C LEU A 201 -5.74 -5.68 7.31
N MET A 202 -5.79 -4.57 8.07
CA MET A 202 -6.03 -4.52 9.52
C MET A 202 -5.08 -5.36 10.38
N ALA A 203 -3.92 -5.75 9.85
CA ALA A 203 -2.92 -6.56 10.52
C ALA A 203 -1.96 -5.71 11.39
N PRO A 204 -1.11 -6.32 12.21
CA PRO A 204 -0.11 -5.59 12.98
C PRO A 204 0.89 -4.84 12.10
N GLN A 205 1.46 -3.74 12.62
CA GLN A 205 2.67 -3.14 12.05
C GLN A 205 3.80 -4.16 12.02
N GLY A 206 4.76 -3.98 11.11
CA GLY A 206 5.84 -4.95 10.92
C GLY A 206 5.41 -6.18 10.11
N THR A 207 4.30 -6.08 9.35
CA THR A 207 3.81 -7.07 8.40
C THR A 207 3.59 -6.45 7.03
N GLY A 208 3.93 -7.18 6.00
CA GLY A 208 3.77 -6.84 4.61
C GLY A 208 4.33 -7.95 3.73
N GLY A 209 4.38 -7.71 2.44
CA GLY A 209 4.91 -8.69 1.51
C GLY A 209 4.81 -8.28 0.07
N LEU A 210 5.23 -9.21 -0.78
CA LEU A 210 4.99 -9.14 -2.22
C LEU A 210 4.52 -10.49 -2.73
N CYS A 211 3.61 -10.45 -3.70
CA CYS A 211 3.19 -11.60 -4.48
C CYS A 211 3.86 -11.51 -5.86
N ILE A 212 4.41 -12.60 -6.34
CA ILE A 212 5.19 -12.67 -7.58
C ILE A 212 4.51 -13.65 -8.55
N ARG A 213 4.24 -13.22 -9.80
CA ARG A 213 3.72 -14.09 -10.83
C ARG A 213 4.74 -15.18 -11.13
N GLU A 214 4.26 -16.38 -11.38
CA GLU A 214 5.11 -17.53 -11.73
C GLU A 214 6.02 -17.23 -12.94
N GLY A 215 7.27 -17.66 -12.86
CA GLY A 215 8.29 -17.44 -13.88
C GLY A 215 9.03 -16.08 -13.79
N ILE A 216 8.65 -15.19 -12.87
CA ILE A 216 9.41 -13.96 -12.62
C ILE A 216 10.52 -14.23 -11.62
N GLU A 217 11.75 -13.89 -11.99
CA GLU A 217 12.91 -13.99 -11.13
C GLU A 217 13.31 -12.63 -10.55
N ILE A 218 13.46 -12.61 -9.22
CA ILE A 218 13.94 -11.44 -8.47
C ILE A 218 15.26 -11.83 -7.79
N ARG A 219 16.31 -11.03 -8.01
CA ARG A 219 17.60 -11.24 -7.32
C ARG A 219 17.45 -10.94 -5.83
N PRO A 220 18.13 -11.69 -4.95
CA PRO A 220 18.09 -11.43 -3.52
C PRO A 220 18.58 -10.01 -3.20
N PHE A 221 17.75 -9.23 -2.49
CA PHE A 221 18.14 -7.93 -1.95
C PHE A 221 18.86 -8.06 -0.61
N LYS A 222 18.42 -9.01 0.23
CA LYS A 222 19.07 -9.38 1.48
C LYS A 222 19.56 -10.82 1.38
N VAL A 223 20.76 -11.06 1.88
CA VAL A 223 21.35 -12.39 1.94
C VAL A 223 21.69 -12.74 3.38
N GLY A 224 21.55 -14.01 3.77
CA GLY A 224 21.85 -14.44 5.14
C GLY A 224 21.23 -15.77 5.50
N GLY A 225 21.01 -15.98 6.80
CA GLY A 225 20.46 -17.23 7.29
C GLY A 225 19.06 -17.50 6.76
N SER A 226 18.91 -18.58 6.00
CA SER A 226 17.64 -19.01 5.40
C SER A 226 17.00 -20.18 6.14
N GLY A 227 17.78 -20.85 7.00
CA GLY A 227 17.36 -22.08 7.62
C GLY A 227 17.55 -23.32 6.75
N VAL A 228 17.89 -23.23 5.47
CA VAL A 228 18.15 -24.35 4.53
C VAL A 228 19.49 -24.16 3.82
N HIS A 229 20.02 -25.20 3.19
CA HIS A 229 21.25 -25.16 2.39
C HIS A 229 22.46 -24.51 3.09
N SER A 230 22.67 -24.81 4.40
CA SER A 230 23.62 -24.13 5.27
C SER A 230 25.08 -24.17 4.82
N TYR A 231 25.45 -25.11 3.95
CA TYR A 231 26.83 -25.26 3.43
C TYR A 231 27.03 -24.54 2.08
N GLU A 232 25.96 -24.05 1.45
CA GLU A 232 26.05 -23.27 0.24
C GLU A 232 26.53 -21.85 0.56
N LYS A 233 27.33 -21.27 -0.33
CA LYS A 233 27.89 -19.92 -0.15
C LYS A 233 26.92 -18.83 -0.58
N GLU A 234 25.94 -19.18 -1.41
CA GLU A 234 24.97 -18.27 -1.99
C GLU A 234 23.61 -18.43 -1.34
N GLN A 235 22.76 -17.43 -1.51
CA GLN A 235 21.36 -17.47 -1.07
C GLN A 235 20.62 -18.57 -1.87
N PRO A 236 19.75 -19.39 -1.24
CA PRO A 236 18.95 -20.37 -1.95
C PRO A 236 18.19 -19.79 -3.15
N ALA A 237 18.07 -20.59 -4.22
CA ALA A 237 17.44 -20.14 -5.46
C ALA A 237 15.89 -20.17 -5.42
N ASP A 238 15.33 -21.01 -4.56
CA ASP A 238 13.88 -21.26 -4.55
C ASP A 238 13.12 -20.23 -3.70
N TYR A 239 11.95 -19.82 -4.17
CA TYR A 239 11.00 -19.06 -3.38
C TYR A 239 10.35 -19.94 -2.29
N PRO A 240 9.97 -19.35 -1.17
CA PRO A 240 10.15 -17.96 -0.72
C PRO A 240 11.54 -17.68 -0.15
N THR A 241 12.34 -18.71 0.11
CA THR A 241 13.62 -18.64 0.83
C THR A 241 14.65 -17.73 0.17
N ARG A 242 14.60 -17.63 -1.16
CA ARG A 242 15.44 -16.74 -1.97
C ARG A 242 15.37 -15.28 -1.50
N LEU A 243 14.20 -14.81 -1.08
CA LEU A 243 13.96 -13.41 -0.71
C LEU A 243 13.72 -13.19 0.78
N GLU A 244 13.61 -14.28 1.57
CA GLU A 244 13.36 -14.24 3.01
C GLU A 244 14.60 -14.62 3.81
N ALA A 245 15.54 -13.70 3.95
CA ALA A 245 16.70 -13.89 4.83
C ALA A 245 16.37 -13.48 6.27
N GLY A 246 16.73 -14.34 7.22
CA GLY A 246 16.50 -14.12 8.64
C GLY A 246 15.23 -14.78 9.19
N THR A 247 15.01 -14.67 10.49
CA THR A 247 13.81 -15.17 11.16
C THR A 247 12.62 -14.25 10.84
N LEU A 248 11.55 -14.83 10.30
CA LEU A 248 10.32 -14.09 9.99
C LEU A 248 9.62 -13.58 11.27
N ASN A 249 8.85 -12.50 11.12
CA ASN A 249 7.96 -11.99 12.15
C ASN A 249 6.75 -12.91 12.36
N GLY A 250 6.98 -14.11 12.94
CA GLY A 250 5.93 -15.13 13.10
C GLY A 250 4.72 -14.62 13.86
N HIS A 251 4.93 -13.82 14.93
CA HIS A 251 3.84 -13.27 15.74
C HIS A 251 2.97 -12.30 14.92
N GLY A 252 3.60 -11.40 14.15
CA GLY A 252 2.88 -10.50 13.24
C GLY A 252 2.16 -11.25 12.13
N ILE A 253 2.78 -12.32 11.58
CA ILE A 253 2.16 -13.17 10.54
C ILE A 253 0.94 -13.92 11.09
N ALA A 254 0.96 -14.37 12.36
CA ALA A 254 -0.21 -14.95 13.00
C ALA A 254 -1.36 -13.93 13.11
N GLY A 255 -1.04 -12.69 13.49
CA GLY A 255 -2.02 -11.60 13.48
C GLY A 255 -2.55 -11.29 12.07
N LEU A 256 -1.68 -11.29 11.05
CA LEU A 256 -2.08 -11.12 9.65
C LEU A 256 -2.99 -12.28 9.19
N SER A 257 -2.70 -13.52 9.59
CA SER A 257 -3.57 -14.66 9.29
C SER A 257 -4.99 -14.46 9.85
N ALA A 258 -5.10 -14.02 11.10
CA ALA A 258 -6.40 -13.74 11.72
C ALA A 258 -7.12 -12.55 11.07
N ALA A 259 -6.37 -11.54 10.63
CA ALA A 259 -6.91 -10.41 9.89
C ALA A 259 -7.49 -10.85 8.54
N LEU A 260 -6.81 -11.74 7.82
CA LEU A 260 -7.30 -12.30 6.56
C LEU A 260 -8.57 -13.14 6.74
N ASP A 261 -8.68 -13.91 7.84
CA ASP A 261 -9.91 -14.63 8.18
C ASP A 261 -11.06 -13.64 8.45
N TYR A 262 -10.81 -12.57 9.19
CA TYR A 262 -11.78 -11.52 9.45
C TYR A 262 -12.25 -10.82 8.16
N LEU A 263 -11.31 -10.46 7.28
CA LEU A 263 -11.63 -9.86 5.98
C LEU A 263 -12.47 -10.80 5.10
N ASN A 264 -12.18 -12.09 5.14
CA ASN A 264 -12.95 -13.09 4.40
C ASN A 264 -14.37 -13.29 4.98
N GLU A 265 -14.53 -13.20 6.31
CA GLU A 265 -15.82 -13.31 6.98
C GLU A 265 -16.71 -12.08 6.71
N VAL A 266 -16.16 -10.88 6.82
CA VAL A 266 -16.91 -9.62 6.61
C VAL A 266 -17.14 -9.36 5.11
N GLY A 267 -16.16 -9.66 4.28
CA GLY A 267 -16.13 -9.35 2.85
C GLY A 267 -15.52 -7.98 2.55
N ILE A 268 -14.55 -7.96 1.62
CA ILE A 268 -13.86 -6.71 1.22
C ILE A 268 -14.83 -5.71 0.61
N GLU A 269 -15.81 -6.17 -0.16
CA GLU A 269 -16.82 -5.31 -0.77
C GLU A 269 -17.67 -4.60 0.28
N ALA A 270 -18.10 -5.31 1.34
CA ALA A 270 -18.86 -4.70 2.44
C ALA A 270 -18.02 -3.66 3.21
N ILE A 271 -16.74 -3.94 3.42
CA ILE A 271 -15.81 -2.98 4.04
C ILE A 271 -15.67 -1.74 3.14
N ARG A 272 -15.41 -1.94 1.85
CA ARG A 272 -15.31 -0.87 0.87
C ARG A 272 -16.56 0.00 0.81
N ASP A 273 -17.73 -0.62 0.73
CA ASP A 273 -19.01 0.09 0.67
C ASP A 273 -19.22 0.99 1.89
N HIS A 274 -18.90 0.47 3.09
CA HIS A 274 -18.97 1.23 4.33
C HIS A 274 -17.98 2.42 4.32
N GLU A 275 -16.72 2.17 4.01
CA GLU A 275 -15.68 3.22 3.96
C GLU A 275 -16.01 4.30 2.93
N MET A 276 -16.49 3.90 1.75
CA MET A 276 -16.92 4.82 0.71
C MET A 276 -18.15 5.62 1.07
N ALA A 277 -19.10 5.04 1.80
CA ALA A 277 -20.27 5.76 2.31
C ALA A 277 -19.88 6.86 3.31
N LEU A 278 -18.93 6.58 4.22
CA LEU A 278 -18.39 7.56 5.16
C LEU A 278 -17.62 8.69 4.43
N MET A 279 -16.76 8.31 3.48
CA MET A 279 -16.02 9.27 2.66
C MET A 279 -16.95 10.18 1.86
N THR A 280 -17.96 9.60 1.20
CA THR A 280 -18.92 10.36 0.42
C THR A 280 -19.72 11.34 1.30
N ARG A 281 -20.15 10.88 2.49
CA ARG A 281 -20.82 11.75 3.47
C ARG A 281 -19.95 12.96 3.86
N PHE A 282 -18.67 12.71 4.16
CA PHE A 282 -17.73 13.78 4.48
C PHE A 282 -17.57 14.75 3.31
N TYR A 283 -17.25 14.22 2.12
CA TYR A 283 -17.10 15.03 0.91
C TYR A 283 -18.32 15.90 0.61
N GLU A 284 -19.53 15.32 0.62
CA GLU A 284 -20.78 16.04 0.40
C GLU A 284 -21.02 17.13 1.47
N GLY A 285 -20.60 16.87 2.70
CA GLY A 285 -20.74 17.80 3.82
C GLY A 285 -19.82 19.01 3.72
N VAL A 286 -18.63 18.88 3.07
CA VAL A 286 -17.62 19.94 3.04
C VAL A 286 -17.43 20.61 1.69
N LYS A 287 -17.82 19.98 0.56
CA LYS A 287 -17.49 20.43 -0.80
C LYS A 287 -18.01 21.81 -1.19
N ASN A 288 -19.06 22.31 -0.52
CA ASN A 288 -19.68 23.59 -0.81
C ASN A 288 -19.40 24.65 0.26
N ILE A 289 -18.52 24.37 1.21
CA ILE A 289 -18.12 25.35 2.24
C ILE A 289 -17.16 26.36 1.59
N GLU A 290 -17.44 27.65 1.75
CA GLU A 290 -16.55 28.72 1.27
C GLU A 290 -15.20 28.62 1.98
N GLY A 291 -14.10 28.83 1.26
CA GLY A 291 -12.74 28.73 1.81
C GLY A 291 -12.16 27.30 1.79
N ILE A 292 -12.94 26.27 1.44
CA ILE A 292 -12.44 24.89 1.32
C ILE A 292 -11.99 24.60 -0.12
N THR A 293 -10.76 24.12 -0.26
CA THR A 293 -10.24 23.56 -1.51
C THR A 293 -10.05 22.05 -1.35
N ILE A 294 -10.74 21.23 -2.14
CA ILE A 294 -10.65 19.77 -2.10
C ILE A 294 -9.83 19.26 -3.29
N TYR A 295 -8.97 18.29 -3.04
CA TYR A 295 -8.07 17.69 -4.03
C TYR A 295 -8.48 16.26 -4.37
N GLY A 296 -8.39 15.92 -5.65
CA GLY A 296 -8.71 14.59 -6.18
C GLY A 296 -9.92 14.60 -7.12
N ASP A 297 -10.13 13.46 -7.78
CA ASP A 297 -11.26 13.20 -8.67
C ASP A 297 -12.32 12.39 -7.93
N PHE A 298 -13.49 12.99 -7.67
CA PHE A 298 -14.59 12.35 -6.94
C PHE A 298 -15.62 11.70 -7.87
N GLU A 299 -15.40 11.75 -9.17
CA GLU A 299 -16.25 11.11 -10.18
C GLU A 299 -15.71 9.75 -10.65
N SER A 300 -14.42 9.48 -10.35
CA SER A 300 -13.73 8.23 -10.72
C SER A 300 -13.58 7.28 -9.53
N GLU A 301 -13.16 6.05 -9.81
CA GLU A 301 -12.80 5.05 -8.79
C GLU A 301 -11.73 5.59 -7.83
N ARG A 302 -11.95 5.37 -6.54
CA ARG A 302 -11.09 5.90 -5.48
C ARG A 302 -11.12 5.10 -4.19
N THR A 303 -10.19 5.35 -3.30
CA THR A 303 -10.21 4.89 -1.91
C THR A 303 -10.88 5.93 -0.99
N ALA A 304 -11.19 5.54 0.24
CA ALA A 304 -11.91 6.38 1.21
C ALA A 304 -11.01 7.46 1.85
N VAL A 305 -10.49 8.34 0.99
CA VAL A 305 -9.61 9.45 1.36
C VAL A 305 -10.20 10.76 0.83
N VAL A 306 -10.22 11.80 1.65
CA VAL A 306 -10.50 13.19 1.27
C VAL A 306 -9.36 14.06 1.74
N THR A 307 -8.78 14.82 0.80
CA THR A 307 -7.70 15.75 1.10
C THR A 307 -8.16 17.15 0.75
N LEU A 308 -7.96 18.07 1.68
CA LEU A 308 -8.42 19.45 1.53
C LEU A 308 -7.45 20.45 2.16
N ASN A 309 -7.64 21.72 1.83
CA ASN A 309 -7.10 22.87 2.55
C ASN A 309 -8.23 23.84 2.93
N ILE A 310 -8.03 24.54 4.01
CA ILE A 310 -8.92 25.62 4.51
C ILE A 310 -8.18 26.93 4.24
N HIS A 311 -8.74 27.79 3.43
CA HIS A 311 -8.13 29.05 3.01
C HIS A 311 -6.66 28.88 2.61
N ASP A 312 -5.78 29.78 3.06
CA ASP A 312 -4.32 29.72 2.92
C ASP A 312 -3.62 29.25 4.21
N PHE A 313 -4.37 28.65 5.13
CA PHE A 313 -3.82 28.16 6.40
C PHE A 313 -2.81 27.03 6.17
N ASP A 314 -1.75 27.02 6.96
CA ASP A 314 -0.79 25.94 6.97
C ASP A 314 -1.47 24.62 7.37
N SER A 315 -1.23 23.57 6.61
CA SER A 315 -1.89 22.28 6.84
C SER A 315 -1.57 21.65 8.20
N SER A 316 -0.39 21.95 8.77
CA SER A 316 -0.02 21.47 10.11
C SER A 316 -0.82 22.21 11.18
N ALA A 317 -1.00 23.54 11.03
CA ALA A 317 -1.81 24.33 11.96
C ALA A 317 -3.27 23.82 11.97
N VAL A 318 -3.86 23.58 10.79
CA VAL A 318 -5.22 23.02 10.68
C VAL A 318 -5.33 21.64 11.36
N SER A 319 -4.35 20.76 11.15
CA SER A 319 -4.39 19.43 11.76
C SER A 319 -4.16 19.47 13.28
N ASP A 320 -3.31 20.37 13.76
CA ASP A 320 -3.06 20.58 15.21
C ASP A 320 -4.33 21.11 15.88
N GLU A 321 -5.02 22.05 15.26
CA GLU A 321 -6.29 22.60 15.76
C GLU A 321 -7.40 21.55 15.81
N LEU A 322 -7.55 20.75 14.76
CA LEU A 322 -8.46 19.60 14.73
C LEU A 322 -8.18 18.62 15.89
N ALA A 323 -6.92 18.37 16.19
CA ALA A 323 -6.54 17.47 17.29
C ALA A 323 -6.76 18.10 18.68
N GLU A 324 -6.42 19.37 18.87
CA GLU A 324 -6.44 20.04 20.18
C GLU A 324 -7.86 20.42 20.62
N TYR A 325 -8.66 20.98 19.71
CA TYR A 325 -9.97 21.54 20.06
C TYR A 325 -11.14 20.60 19.74
N TYR A 326 -10.99 19.69 18.74
CA TYR A 326 -12.08 18.82 18.30
C TYR A 326 -11.80 17.33 18.59
N ASP A 327 -10.63 16.98 19.12
CA ASP A 327 -10.21 15.59 19.38
C ASP A 327 -10.25 14.71 18.09
N ILE A 328 -9.91 15.30 16.92
CA ILE A 328 -9.92 14.68 15.60
C ILE A 328 -8.48 14.55 15.08
N ALA A 329 -8.02 13.31 14.92
CA ALA A 329 -6.70 13.01 14.37
C ALA A 329 -6.74 12.92 12.86
N THR A 330 -5.98 13.79 12.18
CA THR A 330 -5.80 13.82 10.71
C THR A 330 -4.31 13.83 10.38
N ARG A 331 -3.96 13.85 9.10
CA ARG A 331 -2.56 13.95 8.69
C ARG A 331 -2.31 15.17 7.81
N PRO A 332 -1.41 16.10 8.22
CA PRO A 332 -1.00 17.24 7.41
C PRO A 332 0.23 16.95 6.53
N GLY A 333 0.57 17.92 5.69
CA GLY A 333 1.85 18.09 5.02
C GLY A 333 1.95 17.37 3.68
N ALA A 334 3.13 16.82 3.37
CA ALA A 334 3.47 16.31 2.04
C ALA A 334 3.16 14.82 1.81
N HIS A 335 2.67 14.09 2.81
CA HIS A 335 2.18 12.69 2.71
C HIS A 335 3.15 11.69 2.07
N CYS A 336 4.45 12.00 1.96
CA CYS A 336 5.42 11.24 1.18
C CYS A 336 5.04 11.07 -0.31
N ALA A 337 4.28 12.01 -0.88
CA ALA A 337 3.82 12.03 -2.27
C ALA A 337 4.24 13.33 -2.99
N PRO A 338 5.56 13.62 -3.09
CA PRO A 338 6.04 14.94 -3.52
C PRO A 338 5.62 15.29 -4.95
N ARG A 339 5.60 14.32 -5.86
CA ARG A 339 5.21 14.55 -7.26
C ARG A 339 3.72 14.89 -7.38
N MET A 340 2.87 14.27 -6.57
CA MET A 340 1.46 14.60 -6.52
C MET A 340 1.23 16.02 -5.98
N HIS A 341 1.96 16.44 -4.94
CA HIS A 341 1.90 17.82 -4.46
C HIS A 341 2.34 18.82 -5.53
N MET A 342 3.38 18.50 -6.32
CA MET A 342 3.78 19.31 -7.49
C MET A 342 2.66 19.41 -8.54
N ALA A 343 2.01 18.29 -8.88
CA ALA A 343 0.90 18.28 -9.84
C ALA A 343 -0.30 19.11 -9.34
N LEU A 344 -0.62 19.06 -8.05
CA LEU A 344 -1.71 19.80 -7.43
C LEU A 344 -1.36 21.28 -7.13
N GLY A 345 -0.07 21.62 -7.04
CA GLY A 345 0.39 22.96 -6.65
C GLY A 345 0.28 23.25 -5.15
N THR A 346 0.48 22.22 -4.33
CA THR A 346 0.34 22.29 -2.85
C THR A 346 1.66 22.04 -2.12
N GLU A 347 2.80 22.29 -2.78
CA GLU A 347 4.14 21.99 -2.24
C GLU A 347 4.46 22.81 -1.01
N GLU A 348 4.04 24.09 -0.97
CA GLU A 348 4.33 25.01 0.13
C GLU A 348 3.33 24.88 1.28
N GLN A 349 2.03 24.82 0.97
CA GLN A 349 0.96 24.75 1.97
C GLN A 349 0.81 23.34 2.55
N GLY A 350 1.19 22.29 1.79
CA GLY A 350 0.80 20.92 2.08
C GLY A 350 -0.70 20.71 1.89
N ALA A 351 -1.24 19.70 2.56
CA ALA A 351 -2.68 19.48 2.59
C ALA A 351 -3.07 18.69 3.85
N VAL A 352 -4.33 18.75 4.26
CA VAL A 352 -4.88 17.96 5.36
C VAL A 352 -5.66 16.79 4.78
N ARG A 353 -5.28 15.59 5.17
CA ARG A 353 -5.88 14.34 4.69
C ARG A 353 -6.76 13.71 5.77
N PHE A 354 -8.00 13.45 5.42
CA PHE A 354 -8.95 12.65 6.16
C PHE A 354 -9.05 11.27 5.49
N SER A 355 -8.96 10.19 6.25
CA SER A 355 -9.05 8.84 5.72
C SER A 355 -9.89 7.95 6.63
N PHE A 356 -10.91 7.37 6.03
CA PHE A 356 -11.94 6.59 6.71
C PHE A 356 -11.62 5.11 6.61
N ALA A 357 -12.01 4.35 7.63
CA ALA A 357 -11.81 2.90 7.68
C ALA A 357 -13.02 2.21 8.33
N TRP A 358 -13.03 0.89 8.28
CA TRP A 358 -14.11 0.02 8.72
C TRP A 358 -14.68 0.35 10.12
N PHE A 359 -13.85 0.80 11.06
CA PHE A 359 -14.27 1.07 12.44
C PHE A 359 -14.71 2.52 12.69
N ASN A 360 -14.66 3.39 11.67
CA ASN A 360 -15.24 4.71 11.81
C ASN A 360 -16.77 4.67 11.72
N THR A 361 -17.42 5.66 12.32
CA THR A 361 -18.88 5.79 12.39
C THR A 361 -19.38 7.02 11.66
N THR A 362 -20.68 7.08 11.41
CA THR A 362 -21.35 8.26 10.86
C THR A 362 -21.19 9.48 11.78
N GLU A 363 -21.20 9.26 13.08
CA GLU A 363 -21.01 10.27 14.10
C GLU A 363 -19.63 10.88 14.07
N ASP A 364 -18.58 10.06 13.83
CA ASP A 364 -17.21 10.54 13.62
C ASP A 364 -17.14 11.50 12.42
N VAL A 365 -17.81 11.13 11.34
CA VAL A 365 -17.86 11.93 10.11
C VAL A 365 -18.61 13.24 10.32
N ASP A 366 -19.77 13.20 10.99
CA ASP A 366 -20.56 14.40 11.27
C ASP A 366 -19.83 15.40 12.16
N ALA A 367 -19.09 14.89 13.16
CA ALA A 367 -18.23 15.73 14.00
C ALA A 367 -17.09 16.37 13.18
N ALA A 368 -16.47 15.62 12.27
CA ALA A 368 -15.42 16.16 11.41
C ALA A 368 -15.95 17.22 10.43
N ILE A 369 -17.15 17.04 9.87
CA ILE A 369 -17.80 18.04 9.02
C ILE A 369 -18.06 19.35 9.81
N ALA A 370 -18.57 19.21 11.02
CA ALA A 370 -18.87 20.36 11.89
C ALA A 370 -17.58 21.15 12.23
N ALA A 371 -16.49 20.44 12.58
CA ALA A 371 -15.21 21.07 12.88
C ALA A 371 -14.62 21.81 11.67
N VAL A 372 -14.59 21.16 10.48
CA VAL A 372 -14.09 21.80 9.25
C VAL A 372 -14.92 23.02 8.87
N LYS A 373 -16.24 22.98 9.09
CA LYS A 373 -17.12 24.11 8.82
C LYS A 373 -16.83 25.30 9.75
N GLU A 374 -16.68 25.04 11.06
CA GLU A 374 -16.38 26.08 12.05
C GLU A 374 -15.05 26.76 11.75
N MET A 375 -14.00 25.98 11.46
CA MET A 375 -12.67 26.50 11.09
C MET A 375 -12.67 27.30 9.77
N ALA A 376 -13.57 26.99 8.84
CA ALA A 376 -13.69 27.73 7.57
C ALA A 376 -14.50 29.05 7.71
N GLU A 377 -15.20 29.25 8.83
CA GLU A 377 -15.94 30.50 9.14
C GLU A 377 -15.05 31.52 9.89
N GLU A 378 -13.85 31.15 10.34
CA GLU A 378 -12.85 32.03 10.98
C GLU A 378 -12.05 32.81 9.93
#